data_0084b9994c2f9db17250d1de1bac2e87
#
_entry.id   0084b9994c2f9db17250d1de1bac2e87
#
_cell.length_a   1.000
_cell.length_b   1.000
_cell.length_c   1.000
_cell.angle_alpha   90.00
_cell.angle_beta   90.00
_cell.angle_gamma   90.00
#
_symmetry.space_group_name_H-M   'P 1'
#
loop_
_entity.id
_entity.type
_entity.pdbx_description
1 polymer ?
#
loop_
_entity_poly.entity_id
_entity_poly.type
_entity_poly.pdbx_seq_one_letter_code
_entity_poly.pdbx_strand_id
1 'polypeptide(L)'
;MSIRYLFGKKKAYTDAATKTKEKTTGSKARSISDFAFDGDVAVKTENLDLFYGEMQALKHIDMTVPTRKVTALIGPSGCGKSTFLKTLNRMNDLIPGVKITGDVRYREQDIFAPGTDVNELRREIGMVFQKPNPFPMSIYDNIAYGPRTHGIRSKAKLDEIVERSARNAAIW
;
A
#
# COMPACT_ATOMS: atom_id res chain seq x y z
N MET A 1 -18.76 5.19 -0.18
CA MET A 1 -17.72 6.23 -0.29
C MET A 1 -16.70 5.76 -1.32
N SER A 2 -16.60 6.43 -2.46
CA SER A 2 -15.85 5.92 -3.62
C SER A 2 -14.38 6.32 -3.55
N ILE A 3 -13.48 5.35 -3.58
CA ILE A 3 -12.04 5.57 -3.76
C ILE A 3 -11.80 5.65 -5.27
N ARG A 4 -11.29 6.77 -5.78
CA ARG A 4 -11.00 6.97 -7.21
C ARG A 4 -9.55 6.63 -7.51
N TYR A 5 -9.34 5.87 -8.58
CA TYR A 5 -8.01 5.52 -9.12
C TYR A 5 -7.68 6.41 -10.30
N LEU A 6 -6.44 6.91 -10.34
CA LEU A 6 -5.89 7.62 -11.50
C LEU A 6 -4.62 6.92 -11.95
N PHE A 7 -4.65 6.36 -13.15
CA PHE A 7 -3.46 5.84 -13.82
C PHE A 7 -2.71 6.99 -14.50
N GLY A 8 -1.52 7.35 -13.98
CA GLY A 8 -0.69 8.39 -14.54
C GLY A 8 0.23 7.90 -15.66
N LYS A 9 -0.09 8.24 -16.92
CA LYS A 9 0.96 8.46 -17.94
C LYS A 9 1.49 9.87 -17.72
N LYS A 10 2.83 10.03 -17.61
CA LYS A 10 3.48 11.35 -17.58
C LYS A 10 3.09 12.13 -18.82
N LYS A 11 2.34 13.22 -18.68
CA LYS A 11 2.22 14.31 -19.64
C LYS A 11 2.44 15.63 -18.93
N ALA A 12 3.27 16.46 -19.54
CA ALA A 12 3.66 17.76 -19.05
C ALA A 12 2.45 18.68 -18.83
N TYR A 13 2.53 19.44 -17.75
CA TYR A 13 1.57 20.49 -17.40
C TYR A 13 1.89 21.73 -18.22
N THR A 14 0.96 22.18 -19.05
CA THR A 14 0.94 23.53 -19.63
C THR A 14 -0.37 24.18 -19.25
N ASP A 15 -0.28 25.34 -18.57
CA ASP A 15 -1.41 26.20 -18.23
C ASP A 15 -2.12 26.72 -19.47
N ALA A 16 -3.44 26.58 -19.51
CA ALA A 16 -4.30 27.49 -20.27
C ALA A 16 -5.70 27.52 -19.62
N ALA A 17 -6.01 28.66 -19.02
CA ALA A 17 -7.36 28.94 -18.54
C ALA A 17 -8.28 29.23 -19.74
N THR A 18 -9.37 28.43 -19.88
CA THR A 18 -10.48 28.81 -20.73
C THR A 18 -11.79 28.34 -20.08
N LYS A 19 -12.64 29.32 -19.78
CA LYS A 19 -14.00 29.13 -19.28
C LYS A 19 -14.85 28.47 -20.36
N THR A 20 -15.41 27.31 -20.09
CA THR A 20 -16.52 26.76 -20.89
C THR A 20 -17.61 26.23 -19.96
N LYS A 21 -18.83 26.69 -20.18
CA LYS A 21 -20.05 26.27 -19.48
C LYS A 21 -20.32 24.79 -19.77
N GLU A 22 -20.29 23.94 -18.75
CA GLU A 22 -20.66 22.53 -18.89
C GLU A 22 -22.17 22.33 -18.76
N LYS A 23 -22.72 21.69 -19.77
CA LYS A 23 -24.03 21.02 -19.73
C LYS A 23 -23.88 19.73 -18.91
N THR A 24 -24.65 19.62 -17.83
CA THR A 24 -24.76 18.42 -17.00
C THR A 24 -25.46 17.31 -17.79
N THR A 25 -24.68 16.44 -18.43
CA THR A 25 -25.16 15.12 -18.85
C THR A 25 -24.71 14.12 -17.78
N GLY A 26 -25.68 13.45 -17.15
CA GLY A 26 -25.45 12.46 -16.12
C GLY A 26 -24.58 11.31 -16.63
N SER A 27 -23.29 11.32 -16.27
CA SER A 27 -22.44 10.17 -16.50
C SER A 27 -22.68 9.14 -15.40
N LYS A 28 -23.23 7.97 -15.77
CA LYS A 28 -23.22 6.78 -14.90
C LYS A 28 -21.79 6.57 -14.37
N ALA A 29 -21.64 6.53 -13.05
CA ALA A 29 -20.37 6.16 -12.44
C ALA A 29 -19.97 4.80 -12.99
N ARG A 30 -18.79 4.72 -13.64
CA ARG A 30 -18.25 3.45 -14.14
C ARG A 30 -17.91 2.57 -12.95
N SER A 31 -18.36 1.33 -12.98
CA SER A 31 -17.99 0.31 -12.01
C SER A 31 -16.50 -0.02 -12.15
N ILE A 32 -15.86 -0.41 -11.04
CA ILE A 32 -14.45 -0.84 -11.02
C ILE A 32 -14.24 -2.08 -11.91
N SER A 33 -15.29 -2.90 -12.11
CA SER A 33 -15.29 -4.04 -13.03
C SER A 33 -15.07 -3.67 -14.49
N ASP A 34 -15.27 -2.39 -14.88
CA ASP A 34 -15.08 -1.92 -16.27
C ASP A 34 -13.60 -1.69 -16.62
N PHE A 35 -12.70 -1.81 -15.64
CA PHE A 35 -11.25 -1.75 -15.85
C PHE A 35 -10.65 -3.16 -15.71
N ALA A 36 -10.91 -4.02 -16.68
CA ALA A 36 -10.21 -5.30 -16.80
C ALA A 36 -8.71 -5.00 -16.95
N PHE A 37 -7.94 -5.33 -15.92
CA PHE A 37 -6.49 -5.23 -15.94
C PHE A 37 -5.93 -6.55 -16.50
N ASP A 38 -5.40 -6.50 -17.73
CA ASP A 38 -4.74 -7.62 -18.37
C ASP A 38 -3.25 -7.64 -18.01
N GLY A 39 -2.93 -8.13 -16.81
CA GLY A 39 -1.56 -8.20 -16.31
C GLY A 39 -1.46 -8.82 -14.91
N ASP A 40 -0.23 -9.08 -14.48
CA ASP A 40 0.05 -9.65 -13.16
C ASP A 40 -0.47 -8.74 -12.04
N VAL A 41 -1.18 -9.31 -11.09
CA VAL A 41 -1.75 -8.66 -9.92
C VAL A 41 -0.86 -8.86 -8.71
N ALA A 42 -0.47 -7.76 -8.05
CA ALA A 42 0.29 -7.83 -6.79
C ALA A 42 -0.64 -8.04 -5.59
N VAL A 43 -1.73 -7.26 -5.51
CA VAL A 43 -2.71 -7.35 -4.43
C VAL A 43 -4.12 -7.31 -5.03
N LYS A 44 -4.99 -8.15 -4.51
CA LYS A 44 -6.41 -8.14 -4.80
C LYS A 44 -7.21 -8.12 -3.50
N THR A 45 -8.23 -7.27 -3.42
CA THR A 45 -9.19 -7.29 -2.31
C THR A 45 -10.60 -7.44 -2.86
N GLU A 46 -11.41 -8.27 -2.19
CA GLU A 46 -12.81 -8.49 -2.51
C GLU A 46 -13.66 -8.37 -1.26
N ASN A 47 -14.68 -7.51 -1.30
CA ASN A 47 -15.59 -7.22 -0.20
C ASN A 47 -14.87 -6.97 1.14
N LEU A 48 -13.74 -6.25 1.10
CA LEU A 48 -12.95 -5.99 2.31
C LEU A 48 -13.67 -4.99 3.20
N ASP A 49 -14.05 -5.45 4.39
CA ASP A 49 -14.55 -4.62 5.48
C ASP A 49 -13.55 -4.61 6.63
N LEU A 50 -13.41 -3.48 7.32
CA LEU A 50 -12.60 -3.37 8.52
C LEU A 50 -13.30 -2.52 9.57
N PHE A 51 -13.33 -3.04 10.79
CA PHE A 51 -13.92 -2.38 11.95
C PHE A 51 -12.86 -2.17 13.05
N TYR A 52 -12.91 -1.01 13.69
CA TYR A 52 -12.25 -0.71 14.96
C TYR A 52 -13.32 -0.72 16.05
N GLY A 53 -13.50 -1.83 16.76
CA GLY A 53 -14.66 -2.03 17.62
C GLY A 53 -15.95 -1.97 16.78
N GLU A 54 -16.83 -1.02 17.09
CA GLU A 54 -18.09 -0.81 16.36
C GLU A 54 -17.95 0.13 15.13
N MET A 55 -16.85 0.87 15.04
CA MET A 55 -16.64 1.82 13.95
C MET A 55 -16.14 1.13 12.70
N GLN A 56 -16.92 1.16 11.63
CA GLN A 56 -16.50 0.67 10.32
C GLN A 56 -15.59 1.69 9.62
N ALA A 57 -14.32 1.31 9.42
CA ALA A 57 -13.31 2.14 8.78
C ALA A 57 -13.15 1.85 7.28
N LEU A 58 -13.33 0.61 6.85
CA LEU A 58 -13.39 0.20 5.45
C LEU A 58 -14.73 -0.48 5.19
N LYS A 59 -15.33 -0.19 4.02
CA LYS A 59 -16.63 -0.72 3.66
C LYS A 59 -16.63 -1.21 2.22
N HIS A 60 -16.75 -2.54 2.04
CA HIS A 60 -16.85 -3.24 0.75
C HIS A 60 -15.78 -2.73 -0.24
N ILE A 61 -14.51 -2.85 0.14
CA ILE A 61 -13.40 -2.41 -0.71
C ILE A 61 -13.02 -3.54 -1.66
N ASP A 62 -13.34 -3.34 -2.94
CA ASP A 62 -12.87 -4.16 -4.05
C ASP A 62 -11.77 -3.41 -4.78
N MET A 63 -10.58 -4.00 -4.84
CA MET A 63 -9.42 -3.34 -5.41
C MET A 63 -8.42 -4.33 -5.99
N THR A 64 -7.87 -3.97 -7.15
CA THR A 64 -6.76 -4.68 -7.78
C THR A 64 -5.56 -3.75 -7.90
N VAL A 65 -4.43 -4.16 -7.33
CA VAL A 65 -3.15 -3.45 -7.42
C VAL A 65 -2.24 -4.23 -8.36
N PRO A 66 -1.86 -3.66 -9.52
CA PRO A 66 -0.99 -4.32 -10.47
C PRO A 66 0.46 -4.39 -10.00
N THR A 67 1.20 -5.43 -10.44
CA THR A 67 2.64 -5.53 -10.19
C THR A 67 3.41 -4.44 -10.93
N ARG A 68 4.55 -4.03 -10.38
CA ARG A 68 5.52 -3.10 -11.01
C ARG A 68 4.91 -1.79 -11.51
N LYS A 69 3.83 -1.33 -10.88
CA LYS A 69 3.17 -0.05 -11.17
C LYS A 69 2.95 0.75 -9.88
N VAL A 70 2.85 2.06 -10.02
CA VAL A 70 2.46 2.93 -8.91
C VAL A 70 0.94 3.06 -8.90
N THR A 71 0.32 2.68 -7.79
CA THR A 71 -1.10 2.88 -7.54
C THR A 71 -1.26 3.96 -6.48
N ALA A 72 -1.98 5.04 -6.79
CA ALA A 72 -2.22 6.14 -5.88
C ALA A 72 -3.64 6.08 -5.29
N LEU A 73 -3.75 6.16 -3.96
CA LEU A 73 -5.02 6.28 -3.24
C LEU A 73 -5.30 7.77 -2.98
N ILE A 74 -6.37 8.29 -3.56
CA ILE A 74 -6.76 9.70 -3.44
C ILE A 74 -8.12 9.79 -2.74
N GLY A 75 -8.24 10.71 -1.78
CA GLY A 75 -9.48 10.96 -1.05
C GLY A 75 -9.25 11.87 0.16
N PRO A 76 -10.32 12.36 0.79
CA PRO A 76 -10.24 13.27 1.95
C PRO A 76 -9.55 12.61 3.14
N SER A 77 -9.13 13.43 4.12
CA SER A 77 -8.59 12.91 5.38
C SER A 77 -9.64 12.05 6.08
N GLY A 78 -9.20 10.97 6.72
CA GLY A 78 -10.08 10.04 7.45
C GLY A 78 -10.87 9.03 6.58
N CYS A 79 -10.75 9.05 5.24
CA CYS A 79 -11.49 8.12 4.39
C CYS A 79 -10.93 6.67 4.32
N GLY A 80 -10.04 6.27 5.22
CA GLY A 80 -9.56 4.89 5.31
C GLY A 80 -8.31 4.54 4.50
N LYS A 81 -7.67 5.47 3.76
CA LYS A 81 -6.47 5.17 2.94
C LYS A 81 -5.36 4.49 3.72
N SER A 82 -4.98 5.06 4.86
CA SER A 82 -3.93 4.51 5.72
C SER A 82 -4.36 3.20 6.39
N THR A 83 -5.65 3.05 6.71
CA THR A 83 -6.21 1.81 7.22
C THR A 83 -6.10 0.70 6.17
N PHE A 84 -6.46 1.00 4.92
CA PHE A 84 -6.32 0.07 3.80
C PHE A 84 -4.86 -0.36 3.62
N LEU A 85 -3.91 0.58 3.53
CA LEU A 85 -2.49 0.27 3.39
C LEU A 85 -1.96 -0.60 4.53
N LYS A 86 -2.36 -0.31 5.78
CA LYS A 86 -1.98 -1.11 6.95
C LYS A 86 -2.61 -2.51 6.95
N THR A 87 -3.75 -2.69 6.28
CA THR A 87 -4.36 -4.01 6.12
C THR A 87 -3.51 -4.92 5.25
N LEU A 88 -2.91 -4.38 4.17
CA LEU A 88 -2.14 -5.16 3.20
C LEU A 88 -0.90 -5.84 3.79
N ASN A 89 -0.29 -5.28 4.84
CA ASN A 89 0.84 -5.87 5.56
C ASN A 89 0.47 -6.35 6.99
N ARG A 90 -0.83 -6.47 7.26
CA ARG A 90 -1.37 -6.96 8.53
C ARG A 90 -0.95 -6.14 9.77
N MET A 91 -0.62 -4.84 9.60
CA MET A 91 -0.31 -3.98 10.75
C MET A 91 -1.54 -3.65 11.59
N ASN A 92 -2.74 -3.77 11.04
CA ASN A 92 -3.97 -3.57 11.80
C ASN A 92 -4.20 -4.68 12.85
N ASP A 93 -3.61 -5.86 12.69
CA ASP A 93 -3.66 -6.95 13.67
C ASP A 93 -3.09 -6.55 15.05
N LEU A 94 -2.24 -5.52 15.08
CA LEU A 94 -1.64 -5.00 16.31
C LEU A 94 -2.61 -4.12 17.12
N ILE A 95 -3.77 -3.81 16.58
CA ILE A 95 -4.76 -2.92 17.21
C ILE A 95 -5.84 -3.80 17.86
N PRO A 96 -5.99 -3.75 19.20
CA PRO A 96 -7.03 -4.52 19.88
C PRO A 96 -8.44 -4.22 19.36
N GLY A 97 -9.26 -5.26 19.18
CA GLY A 97 -10.65 -5.12 18.73
C GLY A 97 -10.83 -4.84 17.25
N VAL A 98 -9.78 -4.98 16.44
CA VAL A 98 -9.91 -4.95 14.98
C VAL A 98 -10.62 -6.21 14.49
N LYS A 99 -11.62 -6.00 13.64
CA LYS A 99 -12.29 -7.08 12.90
C LYS A 99 -12.16 -6.80 11.41
N ILE A 100 -11.64 -7.78 10.67
CA ILE A 100 -11.45 -7.72 9.21
C ILE A 100 -12.24 -8.87 8.61
N THR A 101 -13.00 -8.60 7.54
CA THR A 101 -13.74 -9.58 6.75
C THR A 101 -13.57 -9.30 5.26
N GLY A 102 -13.89 -10.27 4.42
CA GLY A 102 -13.60 -10.21 2.99
C GLY A 102 -12.31 -10.93 2.63
N ASP A 103 -11.93 -10.90 1.38
CA ASP A 103 -10.75 -11.58 0.84
C ASP A 103 -9.64 -10.57 0.54
N VAL A 104 -8.42 -10.85 0.99
CA VAL A 104 -7.23 -10.03 0.70
C VAL A 104 -6.11 -10.94 0.27
N ARG A 105 -5.73 -10.85 -1.00
CA ARG A 105 -4.70 -11.69 -1.60
C ARG A 105 -3.46 -10.88 -1.98
N TYR A 106 -2.31 -11.44 -1.66
CA TYR A 106 -1.02 -11.00 -2.16
C TYR A 106 -0.44 -12.11 -3.04
N ARG A 107 -0.22 -11.84 -4.32
CA ARG A 107 0.24 -12.85 -5.31
C ARG A 107 -0.57 -14.15 -5.23
N GLU A 108 -1.91 -14.03 -5.30
CA GLU A 108 -2.89 -15.13 -5.23
C GLU A 108 -3.00 -15.85 -3.87
N GLN A 109 -2.17 -15.52 -2.88
CA GLN A 109 -2.24 -16.10 -1.54
C GLN A 109 -3.07 -15.22 -0.62
N ASP A 110 -4.05 -15.79 0.05
CA ASP A 110 -4.81 -15.10 1.10
C ASP A 110 -3.88 -14.78 2.28
N ILE A 111 -3.73 -13.48 2.56
CA ILE A 111 -2.86 -13.01 3.63
C ILE A 111 -3.43 -13.25 5.03
N PHE A 112 -4.71 -13.59 5.16
CA PHE A 112 -5.38 -13.93 6.42
C PHE A 112 -5.61 -15.43 6.59
N ALA A 113 -5.13 -16.27 5.67
CA ALA A 113 -5.25 -17.72 5.79
C ALA A 113 -4.60 -18.24 7.09
N PRO A 114 -5.18 -19.28 7.72
CA PRO A 114 -4.54 -19.93 8.84
C PRO A 114 -3.14 -20.43 8.47
N GLY A 115 -2.13 -20.07 9.29
CA GLY A 115 -0.73 -20.46 9.05
C GLY A 115 0.08 -19.49 8.20
N THR A 116 -0.48 -18.39 7.73
CA THR A 116 0.29 -17.33 7.05
C THR A 116 1.37 -16.78 7.97
N ASP A 117 2.64 -16.86 7.54
CA ASP A 117 3.76 -16.21 8.25
C ASP A 117 3.72 -14.70 8.03
N VAL A 118 3.27 -13.98 9.07
CA VAL A 118 3.15 -12.51 9.05
C VAL A 118 4.51 -11.82 8.93
N ASN A 119 5.59 -12.41 9.44
CA ASN A 119 6.92 -11.83 9.34
C ASN A 119 7.45 -11.92 7.91
N GLU A 120 7.20 -13.04 7.23
CA GLU A 120 7.51 -13.19 5.82
C GLU A 120 6.70 -12.22 4.96
N LEU A 121 5.39 -12.11 5.20
CA LEU A 121 4.54 -11.14 4.52
C LEU A 121 5.06 -9.71 4.67
N ARG A 122 5.44 -9.30 5.89
CA ARG A 122 5.98 -7.95 6.16
C ARG A 122 7.37 -7.72 5.58
N ARG A 123 8.12 -8.77 5.32
CA ARG A 123 9.39 -8.70 4.58
C ARG A 123 9.16 -8.38 3.11
N GLU A 124 8.09 -8.93 2.53
CA GLU A 124 7.71 -8.70 1.14
C GLU A 124 6.95 -7.38 0.93
N ILE A 125 6.07 -7.03 1.86
CA ILE A 125 5.26 -5.81 1.81
C ILE A 125 5.77 -4.80 2.84
N GLY A 126 6.80 -4.06 2.45
CA GLY A 126 7.34 -2.96 3.27
C GLY A 126 6.38 -1.78 3.38
N MET A 127 6.51 -0.98 4.44
CA MET A 127 5.70 0.22 4.66
C MET A 127 6.59 1.42 5.01
N VAL A 128 6.34 2.54 4.34
CA VAL A 128 6.94 3.84 4.69
C VAL A 128 5.90 4.67 5.43
N PHE A 129 6.24 5.10 6.64
CA PHE A 129 5.35 5.91 7.48
C PHE A 129 5.48 7.39 7.18
N GLN A 130 4.40 8.14 7.39
CA GLN A 130 4.39 9.59 7.22
C GLN A 130 5.38 10.30 8.18
N LYS A 131 5.50 9.79 9.41
CA LYS A 131 6.51 10.25 10.37
C LYS A 131 7.58 9.17 10.47
N PRO A 132 8.84 9.46 10.11
CA PRO A 132 9.93 8.53 10.31
C PRO A 132 10.13 8.30 11.83
N ASN A 133 10.35 7.05 12.19
CA ASN A 133 10.62 6.67 13.57
C ASN A 133 11.87 5.76 13.60
N PRO A 134 13.05 6.32 13.32
CA PRO A 134 14.29 5.56 13.35
C PRO A 134 14.61 5.14 14.79
N PHE A 135 15.29 3.99 14.93
CA PHE A 135 15.87 3.60 16.22
C PHE A 135 16.99 4.57 16.63
N PRO A 136 17.26 4.75 17.94
CA PRO A 136 18.33 5.61 18.45
C PRO A 136 19.71 4.97 18.23
N MET A 137 20.10 4.80 16.98
CA MET A 137 21.33 4.20 16.52
C MET A 137 21.79 4.90 15.23
N SER A 138 22.99 4.54 14.72
CA SER A 138 23.51 5.12 13.48
C SER A 138 22.58 4.88 12.26
N ILE A 139 22.73 5.70 11.22
CA ILE A 139 22.02 5.50 9.94
C ILE A 139 22.35 4.11 9.37
N TYR A 140 23.63 3.74 9.42
CA TYR A 140 24.08 2.41 9.02
C TYR A 140 23.31 1.31 9.76
N ASP A 141 23.24 1.38 11.09
CA ASP A 141 22.60 0.36 11.90
C ASP A 141 21.08 0.31 11.70
N ASN A 142 20.43 1.46 11.47
CA ASN A 142 19.02 1.49 11.10
C ASN A 142 18.76 0.76 9.78
N ILE A 143 19.59 0.97 8.76
CA ILE A 143 19.44 0.29 7.46
C ILE A 143 19.81 -1.20 7.61
N ALA A 144 20.88 -1.52 8.34
CA ALA A 144 21.34 -2.89 8.54
C ALA A 144 20.47 -3.71 9.49
N TYR A 145 19.56 -3.07 10.24
CA TYR A 145 18.73 -3.74 11.24
C TYR A 145 17.88 -4.86 10.66
N GLY A 146 17.12 -4.59 9.59
CA GLY A 146 16.29 -5.59 8.92
C GLY A 146 17.11 -6.79 8.43
N PRO A 147 18.15 -6.59 7.60
CA PRO A 147 19.03 -7.67 7.16
C PRO A 147 19.64 -8.50 8.30
N ARG A 148 20.05 -7.86 9.40
CA ARG A 148 20.60 -8.56 10.59
C ARG A 148 19.54 -9.43 11.27
N THR A 149 18.34 -8.94 11.48
CA THR A 149 17.25 -9.72 12.09
C THR A 149 16.84 -10.91 11.21
N HIS A 150 17.04 -10.81 9.90
CA HIS A 150 16.84 -11.90 8.95
C HIS A 150 18.09 -12.79 8.75
N GLY A 151 19.06 -12.72 9.66
CA GLY A 151 20.18 -13.67 9.73
C GLY A 151 21.41 -13.30 8.90
N ILE A 152 21.48 -12.13 8.26
CA ILE A 152 22.68 -11.69 7.55
C ILE A 152 23.70 -11.15 8.57
N ARG A 153 24.78 -11.94 8.79
CA ARG A 153 25.84 -11.60 9.76
C ARG A 153 27.15 -11.15 9.10
N SER A 154 27.33 -11.41 7.81
CA SER A 154 28.52 -10.99 7.09
C SER A 154 28.59 -9.49 6.96
N LYS A 155 29.67 -8.88 7.49
CA LYS A 155 29.88 -7.43 7.41
C LYS A 155 29.91 -6.95 5.97
N ALA A 156 30.63 -7.61 5.09
CA ALA A 156 30.74 -7.25 3.68
C ALA A 156 29.37 -7.23 2.97
N LYS A 157 28.49 -8.22 3.25
CA LYS A 157 27.13 -8.23 2.72
C LYS A 157 26.26 -7.12 3.29
N LEU A 158 26.44 -6.80 4.57
CA LEU A 158 25.71 -5.67 5.19
C LEU A 158 26.14 -4.34 4.60
N ASP A 159 27.45 -4.14 4.41
CA ASP A 159 28.01 -2.93 3.81
C ASP A 159 27.44 -2.71 2.38
N GLU A 160 27.42 -3.77 1.56
CA GLU A 160 26.83 -3.75 0.22
C GLU A 160 25.33 -3.38 0.24
N ILE A 161 24.56 -4.02 1.15
CA ILE A 161 23.11 -3.76 1.28
C ILE A 161 22.87 -2.33 1.73
N VAL A 162 23.61 -1.84 2.73
CA VAL A 162 23.47 -0.49 3.26
C VAL A 162 23.79 0.54 2.20
N GLU A 163 24.93 0.41 1.50
CA GLU A 163 25.31 1.32 0.43
C GLU A 163 24.26 1.35 -0.69
N ARG A 164 23.86 0.18 -1.19
CA ARG A 164 22.85 0.08 -2.24
C ARG A 164 21.51 0.70 -1.81
N SER A 165 21.07 0.44 -0.58
CA SER A 165 19.81 0.98 -0.07
C SER A 165 19.86 2.50 0.09
N ALA A 166 20.95 3.03 0.61
CA ALA A 166 21.14 4.46 0.79
C ALA A 166 21.26 5.21 -0.55
N ARG A 167 21.95 4.62 -1.54
CA ARG A 167 22.00 5.18 -2.91
C ARG A 167 20.63 5.18 -3.57
N ASN A 168 19.85 4.09 -3.44
CA ASN A 168 18.50 4.00 -4.00
C ASN A 168 17.54 5.01 -3.36
N ALA A 169 17.75 5.36 -2.10
CA ALA A 169 16.98 6.36 -1.38
C ALA A 169 17.52 7.80 -1.54
N ALA A 170 18.60 8.00 -2.32
CA ALA A 170 19.26 9.29 -2.52
C ALA A 170 19.72 9.97 -1.21
N ILE A 171 20.20 9.17 -0.24
CA ILE A 171 20.73 9.64 1.06
C ILE A 171 22.19 9.19 1.30
N TRP A 172 22.88 8.79 0.23
CA TRP A 172 24.29 8.41 0.26
C TRP A 172 25.20 9.60 0.00
#